data_ef6386e8a35d2121fd1ac6b28d94b115
#
_entry.id   ef6386e8a35d2121fd1ac6b28d94b115
#
_cell.length_a   1.000
_cell.length_b   1.000
_cell.length_c   1.000
_cell.angle_alpha   90.00
_cell.angle_beta   90.00
_cell.angle_gamma   90.00
#
_symmetry.space_group_name_H-M   'P 1'
#
loop_
_entity.id
_entity.type
_entity.pdbx_description
1 polymer ?
#
loop_
_entity_poly.entity_id
_entity_poly.type
_entity_poly.pdbx_seq_one_letter_code
_entity_poly.pdbx_strand_id
1 'polypeptide(L)'
;MIRQATTQDLPAIVHVHRVCFANSYSSQLSYYQSVIGGGDLLISFYLEYMKDNPELFVVADDEEKGIVGFCMGYYMDKDDQMQNFLHNNRIKVIWKTMLLMLAGNKPTWNKVLARFKHRPSVSDWVIVNDKYEQILNSQRGDLLSVCVLPDCRGKGYAQDMMEKFLAAMKERGRRLCLLSVETNNLRARRYYERNGVELYRKRGGEGLTYMKLL
;
A
#
# COMPACT_ATOMS: atom_id res chain seq x y z
N MET A 1 20.69 3.90 4.22
CA MET A 1 20.14 4.20 5.57
C MET A 1 18.64 4.00 5.58
N ILE A 2 18.03 3.51 6.69
CA ILE A 2 16.56 3.43 6.84
C ILE A 2 16.12 4.56 7.76
N ARG A 3 15.20 5.39 7.28
CA ARG A 3 14.69 6.55 8.04
C ARG A 3 13.19 6.78 7.82
N GLN A 4 12.60 7.60 8.66
CA GLN A 4 11.25 8.11 8.42
C GLN A 4 11.24 8.98 7.17
N ALA A 5 10.17 8.86 6.38
CA ALA A 5 9.96 9.70 5.20
C ALA A 5 9.56 11.13 5.58
N THR A 6 9.92 12.06 4.74
CA THR A 6 9.49 13.45 4.79
C THR A 6 8.67 13.82 3.54
N THR A 7 7.99 14.95 3.56
CA THR A 7 7.25 15.42 2.38
C THR A 7 8.15 15.72 1.18
N GLN A 8 9.43 15.99 1.41
CA GLN A 8 10.44 16.19 0.35
C GLN A 8 10.77 14.91 -0.40
N ASP A 9 10.57 13.74 0.22
CA ASP A 9 10.82 12.44 -0.40
C ASP A 9 9.68 11.99 -1.35
N LEU A 10 8.52 12.64 -1.31
CA LEU A 10 7.33 12.21 -2.07
C LEU A 10 7.57 12.05 -3.58
N PRO A 11 8.30 12.93 -4.29
CA PRO A 11 8.60 12.71 -5.70
C PRO A 11 9.38 11.42 -5.97
N ALA A 12 10.38 11.12 -5.13
CA ALA A 12 11.18 9.89 -5.23
C ALA A 12 10.35 8.65 -4.87
N ILE A 13 9.52 8.72 -3.82
CA ILE A 13 8.59 7.65 -3.44
C ILE A 13 7.62 7.33 -4.59
N VAL A 14 7.07 8.36 -5.24
CA VAL A 14 6.19 8.18 -6.41
C VAL A 14 6.94 7.55 -7.58
N HIS A 15 8.20 7.91 -7.81
CA HIS A 15 9.04 7.24 -8.80
C HIS A 15 9.19 5.74 -8.48
N VAL A 16 9.58 5.40 -7.25
CA VAL A 16 9.69 4.01 -6.79
C VAL A 16 8.37 3.26 -6.95
N HIS A 17 7.24 3.88 -6.59
CA HIS A 17 5.91 3.29 -6.78
C HIS A 17 5.64 2.95 -8.25
N ARG A 18 5.88 3.89 -9.17
CA ARG A 18 5.65 3.68 -10.61
C ARG A 18 6.48 2.55 -11.18
N VAL A 19 7.74 2.43 -10.74
CA VAL A 19 8.62 1.35 -11.18
C VAL A 19 8.16 0.00 -10.60
N CYS A 20 7.83 -0.04 -9.31
CA CYS A 20 7.46 -1.28 -8.63
C CYS A 20 6.05 -1.78 -8.97
N PHE A 21 5.12 -0.86 -9.25
CA PHE A 21 3.71 -1.13 -9.48
C PHE A 21 3.22 -0.57 -10.83
N ALA A 22 4.04 -0.68 -11.88
CA ALA A 22 3.79 -0.07 -13.19
C ALA A 22 2.40 -0.36 -13.77
N ASN A 23 1.89 -1.57 -13.57
CA ASN A 23 0.58 -2.00 -14.09
C ASN A 23 -0.59 -1.74 -13.11
N SER A 24 -0.34 -1.10 -11.96
CA SER A 24 -1.42 -0.77 -11.03
C SER A 24 -2.26 0.40 -11.54
N TYR A 25 -3.54 0.38 -11.17
CA TYR A 25 -4.45 1.50 -11.49
C TYR A 25 -3.95 2.84 -10.92
N SER A 26 -3.38 2.84 -9.71
CA SER A 26 -2.82 4.04 -9.09
C SER A 26 -1.64 4.63 -9.88
N SER A 27 -0.74 3.77 -10.38
CA SER A 27 0.36 4.21 -11.25
C SER A 27 -0.16 4.81 -12.56
N GLN A 28 -1.17 4.19 -13.18
CA GLN A 28 -1.77 4.68 -14.41
C GLN A 28 -2.46 6.04 -14.23
N LEU A 29 -3.19 6.23 -13.13
CA LEU A 29 -3.79 7.53 -12.79
C LEU A 29 -2.75 8.65 -12.62
N SER A 30 -1.57 8.31 -12.11
CA SER A 30 -0.48 9.24 -11.89
C SER A 30 0.29 9.59 -13.15
N TYR A 31 0.40 8.67 -14.12
CA TYR A 31 1.22 8.81 -15.31
C TYR A 31 0.78 9.96 -16.25
N TYR A 32 -0.51 10.26 -16.35
CA TYR A 32 -1.07 11.28 -17.24
C TYR A 32 -1.14 12.69 -16.62
N GLN A 33 -0.25 12.99 -15.69
CA GLN A 33 -0.21 14.27 -14.98
C GLN A 33 0.04 15.47 -15.91
N SER A 34 0.89 15.32 -16.92
CA SER A 34 1.32 16.40 -17.83
C SER A 34 0.24 16.86 -18.79
N VAL A 35 -0.77 16.02 -19.04
CA VAL A 35 -1.79 16.27 -20.09
C VAL A 35 -2.97 17.09 -19.56
N ILE A 36 -3.30 17.05 -18.26
CA ILE A 36 -4.57 17.56 -17.74
C ILE A 36 -4.36 18.67 -16.68
N GLY A 37 -3.14 18.89 -16.24
CA GLY A 37 -2.86 19.82 -15.12
C GLY A 37 -3.31 19.27 -13.76
N GLY A 38 -2.84 19.89 -12.67
CA GLY A 38 -3.39 19.64 -11.34
C GLY A 38 -2.74 18.55 -10.50
N GLY A 39 -1.42 18.54 -10.38
CA GLY A 39 -0.66 17.78 -9.37
C GLY A 39 -0.70 16.25 -9.53
N ASP A 40 0.27 15.57 -8.95
CA ASP A 40 0.35 14.11 -8.96
C ASP A 40 -0.62 13.52 -7.92
N LEU A 41 -1.57 12.69 -8.38
CA LEU A 41 -2.53 12.03 -7.50
C LEU A 41 -1.85 11.07 -6.51
N LEU A 42 -0.70 10.48 -6.87
CA LEU A 42 0.06 9.66 -5.91
C LEU A 42 0.72 10.51 -4.83
N ILE A 43 1.22 11.71 -5.16
CA ILE A 43 1.73 12.64 -4.14
C ILE A 43 0.59 13.01 -3.17
N SER A 44 -0.58 13.37 -3.69
CA SER A 44 -1.75 13.70 -2.87
C SER A 44 -2.19 12.52 -2.00
N PHE A 45 -2.17 11.31 -2.56
CA PHE A 45 -2.49 10.08 -1.84
C PHE A 45 -1.53 9.82 -0.68
N TYR A 46 -0.23 9.83 -0.95
CA TYR A 46 0.77 9.59 0.08
C TYR A 46 0.80 10.68 1.15
N LEU A 47 0.53 11.92 0.76
CA LEU A 47 0.45 13.04 1.70
C LEU A 47 -0.67 12.86 2.72
N GLU A 48 -1.86 12.34 2.31
CA GLU A 48 -2.96 12.08 3.26
C GLU A 48 -2.56 11.04 4.31
N TYR A 49 -1.91 9.95 3.91
CA TYR A 49 -1.43 8.94 4.86
C TYR A 49 -0.30 9.45 5.76
N MET A 50 0.61 10.27 5.21
CA MET A 50 1.74 10.82 5.96
C MET A 50 1.32 11.86 7.01
N LYS A 51 0.23 12.60 6.78
CA LYS A 51 -0.28 13.59 7.75
C LYS A 51 -0.66 12.96 9.08
N ASP A 52 -1.34 11.82 9.03
CA ASP A 52 -1.93 11.22 10.23
C ASP A 52 -1.00 10.23 10.92
N ASN A 53 -0.12 9.58 10.14
CA ASN A 53 0.74 8.51 10.63
C ASN A 53 2.17 8.63 10.06
N PRO A 54 2.87 9.76 10.28
CA PRO A 54 4.19 9.99 9.67
C PRO A 54 5.22 8.95 10.09
N GLU A 55 5.13 8.38 11.28
CA GLU A 55 6.01 7.35 11.79
C GLU A 55 5.85 6.00 11.08
N LEU A 56 4.69 5.77 10.45
CA LEU A 56 4.43 4.58 9.63
C LEU A 56 4.83 4.75 8.16
N PHE A 57 5.54 5.82 7.84
CA PHE A 57 6.08 6.06 6.51
C PHE A 57 7.61 6.02 6.55
N VAL A 58 8.19 4.92 6.06
CA VAL A 58 9.62 4.61 6.15
C VAL A 58 10.21 4.50 4.75
N VAL A 59 11.41 5.03 4.55
CA VAL A 59 12.15 4.95 3.28
C VAL A 59 13.50 4.29 3.46
N ALA A 60 13.93 3.60 2.41
CA ALA A 60 15.30 3.16 2.23
C ALA A 60 16.03 4.20 1.37
N ASP A 61 16.97 4.90 2.01
CA ASP A 61 17.80 5.94 1.41
C ASP A 61 19.20 5.37 1.18
N ASP A 62 19.53 5.14 -0.09
CA ASP A 62 20.83 4.63 -0.54
C ASP A 62 21.76 5.82 -0.81
N GLU A 63 23.01 5.77 -0.38
CA GLU A 63 23.96 6.88 -0.47
C GLU A 63 24.22 7.32 -1.92
N GLU A 64 24.19 6.39 -2.87
CA GLU A 64 24.47 6.69 -4.28
C GLU A 64 23.20 6.98 -5.10
N LYS A 65 22.09 6.29 -4.77
CA LYS A 65 20.87 6.27 -5.58
C LYS A 65 19.73 7.08 -4.99
N GLY A 66 19.86 7.57 -3.74
CA GLY A 66 18.76 8.20 -3.02
C GLY A 66 17.70 7.21 -2.59
N ILE A 67 16.43 7.59 -2.66
CA ILE A 67 15.32 6.72 -2.21
C ILE A 67 15.12 5.54 -3.16
N VAL A 68 15.43 4.34 -2.70
CA VAL A 68 15.34 3.07 -3.45
C VAL A 68 14.19 2.18 -3.03
N GLY A 69 13.48 2.52 -1.95
CA GLY A 69 12.35 1.76 -1.44
C GLY A 69 11.54 2.54 -0.43
N PHE A 70 10.32 2.10 -0.19
CA PHE A 70 9.48 2.62 0.88
C PHE A 70 8.58 1.54 1.48
N CYS A 71 8.17 1.78 2.73
CA CYS A 71 7.21 1.00 3.48
C CYS A 71 6.24 1.95 4.15
N MET A 72 4.92 1.70 4.02
CA MET A 72 3.90 2.56 4.60
C MET A 72 2.67 1.80 5.02
N GLY A 73 1.96 2.35 6.00
CA GLY A 73 0.69 1.84 6.47
C GLY A 73 -0.09 2.86 7.29
N TYR A 74 -1.08 2.39 8.00
CA TYR A 74 -1.96 3.21 8.84
C TYR A 74 -2.48 2.42 10.04
N TYR A 75 -3.00 3.13 11.03
CA TYR A 75 -3.70 2.53 12.15
C TYR A 75 -5.18 2.32 11.81
N MET A 76 -5.74 1.16 12.15
CA MET A 76 -7.10 0.79 11.76
C MET A 76 -8.21 1.54 12.50
N ASP A 77 -7.89 2.27 13.55
CA ASP A 77 -8.79 3.21 14.22
C ASP A 77 -8.79 4.62 13.58
N LYS A 78 -7.97 4.83 12.54
CA LYS A 78 -7.84 6.05 11.75
C LYS A 78 -7.70 5.67 10.28
N ASP A 79 -8.77 5.16 9.68
CA ASP A 79 -8.78 4.62 8.31
C ASP A 79 -9.53 5.50 7.30
N ASP A 80 -9.67 6.79 7.59
CA ASP A 80 -10.36 7.76 6.76
C ASP A 80 -9.50 8.41 5.66
N GLN A 81 -8.18 8.14 5.62
CA GLN A 81 -7.25 8.74 4.66
C GLN A 81 -7.67 8.51 3.20
N MET A 82 -8.14 7.31 2.87
CA MET A 82 -8.63 7.01 1.52
C MET A 82 -9.89 7.82 1.19
N GLN A 83 -10.78 7.99 2.14
CA GLN A 83 -12.02 8.78 1.97
C GLN A 83 -11.67 10.26 1.80
N ASN A 84 -10.77 10.79 2.62
CA ASN A 84 -10.27 12.16 2.54
C ASN A 84 -9.58 12.42 1.20
N PHE A 85 -8.70 11.52 0.76
CA PHE A 85 -8.07 11.59 -0.55
C PHE A 85 -9.11 11.63 -1.68
N LEU A 86 -10.10 10.73 -1.67
CA LEU A 86 -11.14 10.68 -2.69
C LEU A 86 -12.04 11.91 -2.66
N HIS A 87 -12.38 12.42 -1.47
CA HIS A 87 -13.16 13.64 -1.33
C HIS A 87 -12.44 14.83 -1.97
N ASN A 88 -11.16 15.03 -1.60
CA ASN A 88 -10.36 16.17 -2.05
C ASN A 88 -9.96 16.08 -3.54
N ASN A 89 -9.92 14.89 -4.12
CA ASN A 89 -9.46 14.67 -5.49
C ASN A 89 -10.52 14.07 -6.42
N ARG A 90 -11.80 14.04 -6.01
CA ARG A 90 -12.90 13.35 -6.72
C ARG A 90 -12.97 13.67 -8.20
N ILE A 91 -12.98 14.96 -8.55
CA ILE A 91 -13.08 15.42 -9.94
C ILE A 91 -11.87 14.96 -10.75
N LYS A 92 -10.66 15.13 -10.21
CA LYS A 92 -9.40 14.69 -10.86
C LYS A 92 -9.37 13.18 -11.11
N VAL A 93 -9.81 12.39 -10.12
CA VAL A 93 -9.87 10.92 -10.25
C VAL A 93 -10.86 10.52 -11.32
N ILE A 94 -12.07 11.12 -11.35
CA ILE A 94 -13.09 10.81 -12.36
C ILE A 94 -12.59 11.16 -13.77
N TRP A 95 -12.07 12.37 -13.98
CA TRP A 95 -11.57 12.82 -15.27
C TRP A 95 -10.42 11.93 -15.79
N LYS A 96 -9.42 11.67 -14.95
CA LYS A 96 -8.30 10.81 -15.34
C LYS A 96 -8.75 9.38 -15.63
N THR A 97 -9.68 8.84 -14.84
CA THR A 97 -10.26 7.51 -15.10
C THR A 97 -10.95 7.46 -16.46
N MET A 98 -11.78 8.47 -16.77
CA MET A 98 -12.48 8.55 -18.04
C MET A 98 -11.52 8.62 -19.23
N LEU A 99 -10.49 9.45 -19.15
CA LEU A 99 -9.48 9.56 -20.21
C LEU A 99 -8.69 8.25 -20.41
N LEU A 100 -8.32 7.58 -19.33
CA LEU A 100 -7.67 6.27 -19.42
C LEU A 100 -8.58 5.21 -20.05
N MET A 101 -9.88 5.25 -19.75
CA MET A 101 -10.85 4.35 -20.40
C MET A 101 -10.98 4.65 -21.89
N LEU A 102 -11.07 5.92 -22.30
CA LEU A 102 -11.09 6.33 -23.71
C LEU A 102 -9.82 5.95 -24.45
N ALA A 103 -8.66 5.99 -23.78
CA ALA A 103 -7.38 5.52 -24.30
C ALA A 103 -7.23 3.99 -24.34
N GLY A 104 -8.26 3.22 -23.98
CA GLY A 104 -8.22 1.76 -23.97
C GLY A 104 -7.32 1.14 -22.90
N ASN A 105 -7.04 1.85 -21.81
CA ASN A 105 -6.15 1.37 -20.76
C ASN A 105 -6.73 0.16 -20.02
N LYS A 106 -6.19 -1.03 -20.28
CA LYS A 106 -6.68 -2.31 -19.74
C LYS A 106 -6.74 -2.36 -18.20
N PRO A 107 -5.71 -1.92 -17.42
CA PRO A 107 -5.78 -1.91 -15.96
C PRO A 107 -6.95 -1.07 -15.43
N THR A 108 -7.21 0.08 -16.05
CA THR A 108 -8.34 0.96 -15.68
C THR A 108 -9.68 0.31 -15.97
N TRP A 109 -9.86 -0.27 -17.16
CA TRP A 109 -11.07 -1.00 -17.52
C TRP A 109 -11.33 -2.16 -16.56
N ASN A 110 -10.31 -2.96 -16.26
CA ASN A 110 -10.45 -4.07 -15.31
C ASN A 110 -10.90 -3.58 -13.93
N LYS A 111 -10.33 -2.47 -13.44
CA LYS A 111 -10.69 -1.90 -12.13
C LYS A 111 -12.12 -1.35 -12.11
N VAL A 112 -12.54 -0.69 -13.17
CA VAL A 112 -13.90 -0.14 -13.28
C VAL A 112 -14.92 -1.28 -13.41
N LEU A 113 -14.69 -2.24 -14.31
CA LEU A 113 -15.56 -3.39 -14.49
C LEU A 113 -15.67 -4.26 -13.24
N ALA A 114 -14.59 -4.42 -12.47
CA ALA A 114 -14.61 -5.15 -11.21
C ALA A 114 -15.57 -4.51 -10.18
N ARG A 115 -15.85 -3.20 -10.25
CA ARG A 115 -16.85 -2.55 -9.40
C ARG A 115 -18.29 -2.88 -9.76
N PHE A 116 -18.55 -3.24 -11.00
CA PHE A 116 -19.88 -3.68 -11.48
C PHE A 116 -20.06 -5.20 -11.35
N LYS A 117 -18.97 -5.96 -11.33
CA LYS A 117 -18.98 -7.36 -10.95
C LYS A 117 -19.13 -7.40 -9.43
N HIS A 118 -19.99 -8.26 -8.97
CA HIS A 118 -20.38 -8.55 -7.59
C HIS A 118 -19.47 -7.92 -6.51
N ARG A 119 -20.00 -7.03 -5.68
CA ARG A 119 -19.29 -6.60 -4.46
C ARG A 119 -19.17 -7.86 -3.60
N PRO A 120 -17.97 -8.36 -3.33
CA PRO A 120 -17.83 -9.54 -2.48
C PRO A 120 -18.44 -9.23 -1.12
N SER A 121 -19.34 -10.08 -0.69
CA SER A 121 -19.92 -9.99 0.63
C SER A 121 -18.87 -10.40 1.69
N VAL A 122 -19.12 -10.04 2.94
CA VAL A 122 -18.28 -10.51 4.06
C VAL A 122 -18.24 -12.05 4.10
N SER A 123 -19.28 -12.71 3.59
CA SER A 123 -19.38 -14.18 3.46
C SER A 123 -18.36 -14.80 2.50
N ASP A 124 -17.73 -14.02 1.61
CA ASP A 124 -16.75 -14.54 0.65
C ASP A 124 -15.34 -14.70 1.27
N TRP A 125 -15.16 -14.28 2.51
CA TRP A 125 -13.93 -14.47 3.25
C TRP A 125 -13.92 -15.79 4.02
N VAL A 126 -12.92 -16.62 3.78
CA VAL A 126 -12.65 -17.82 4.57
C VAL A 126 -11.55 -17.49 5.57
N ILE A 127 -11.90 -17.48 6.86
CA ILE A 127 -10.92 -17.33 7.95
C ILE A 127 -10.12 -18.64 8.02
N VAL A 128 -8.81 -18.52 7.95
CA VAL A 128 -7.87 -19.67 8.05
C VAL A 128 -7.31 -19.78 9.46
N ASN A 129 -7.17 -18.64 10.14
CA ASN A 129 -6.60 -18.56 11.47
C ASN A 129 -7.29 -17.43 12.25
N ASP A 130 -8.09 -17.79 13.25
CA ASP A 130 -8.87 -16.88 14.10
C ASP A 130 -8.15 -16.48 15.40
N LYS A 131 -6.93 -16.95 15.59
CA LYS A 131 -6.13 -16.83 16.81
C LYS A 131 -6.13 -15.42 17.45
N TYR A 132 -6.28 -14.38 16.62
CA TYR A 132 -6.20 -12.98 17.08
C TYR A 132 -7.46 -12.17 16.78
N GLU A 133 -8.59 -12.83 16.52
CA GLU A 133 -9.87 -12.16 16.23
C GLU A 133 -10.33 -11.20 17.33
N GLN A 134 -10.04 -11.53 18.60
CA GLN A 134 -10.40 -10.72 19.75
C GLN A 134 -9.58 -9.43 19.89
N ILE A 135 -8.51 -9.23 19.10
CA ILE A 135 -7.74 -8.00 19.16
C ILE A 135 -8.56 -6.86 18.52
N LEU A 136 -8.82 -5.80 19.29
CA LEU A 136 -9.63 -4.67 18.87
C LEU A 136 -8.97 -3.89 17.71
N ASN A 137 -9.77 -3.22 16.87
CA ASN A 137 -9.27 -2.37 15.77
C ASN A 137 -8.34 -1.27 16.27
N SER A 138 -8.59 -0.71 17.46
CA SER A 138 -7.69 0.26 18.12
C SER A 138 -6.29 -0.28 18.44
N GLN A 139 -6.12 -1.61 18.38
CA GLN A 139 -4.85 -2.29 18.62
C GLN A 139 -4.24 -2.87 17.33
N ARG A 140 -4.84 -2.56 16.18
CA ARG A 140 -4.41 -3.05 14.87
C ARG A 140 -3.85 -1.93 14.01
N GLY A 141 -2.97 -2.28 13.09
CA GLY A 141 -2.58 -1.44 11.98
C GLY A 141 -2.48 -2.26 10.71
N ASP A 142 -2.46 -1.59 9.58
CA ASP A 142 -2.37 -2.22 8.26
C ASP A 142 -1.10 -1.76 7.54
N LEU A 143 -0.32 -2.69 7.03
CA LEU A 143 0.77 -2.43 6.10
C LEU A 143 0.18 -2.31 4.69
N LEU A 144 0.07 -1.09 4.19
CA LEU A 144 -0.54 -0.82 2.90
C LEU A 144 0.39 -1.11 1.73
N SER A 145 1.68 -0.79 1.88
CA SER A 145 2.65 -0.98 0.79
C SER A 145 4.07 -1.12 1.31
N VAL A 146 4.82 -2.05 0.72
CA VAL A 146 6.28 -2.15 0.85
C VAL A 146 6.88 -2.52 -0.50
N CYS A 147 7.86 -1.76 -0.95
CA CYS A 147 8.56 -2.09 -2.19
C CYS A 147 9.99 -1.55 -2.21
N VAL A 148 10.81 -2.17 -3.05
CA VAL A 148 12.20 -1.80 -3.33
C VAL A 148 12.42 -1.91 -4.82
N LEU A 149 13.14 -0.95 -5.41
CA LEU A 149 13.54 -0.94 -6.81
C LEU A 149 14.17 -2.29 -7.21
N PRO A 150 13.88 -2.80 -8.42
CA PRO A 150 14.33 -4.12 -8.84
C PRO A 150 15.84 -4.36 -8.68
N ASP A 151 16.66 -3.39 -9.04
CA ASP A 151 18.13 -3.43 -8.99
C ASP A 151 18.72 -3.24 -7.58
N CYS A 152 17.89 -2.88 -6.60
CA CYS A 152 18.27 -2.73 -5.20
C CYS A 152 17.74 -3.87 -4.30
N ARG A 153 17.08 -4.86 -4.87
CA ARG A 153 16.57 -6.02 -4.11
C ARG A 153 17.69 -6.95 -3.66
N GLY A 154 17.43 -7.69 -2.59
CA GLY A 154 18.42 -8.61 -2.01
C GLY A 154 19.44 -7.96 -1.08
N LYS A 155 19.41 -6.63 -0.94
CA LYS A 155 20.32 -5.87 -0.07
C LYS A 155 19.79 -5.65 1.37
N GLY A 156 18.71 -6.30 1.77
CA GLY A 156 18.12 -6.17 3.12
C GLY A 156 17.12 -5.02 3.29
N TYR A 157 17.05 -4.03 2.41
CA TYR A 157 16.22 -2.83 2.56
C TYR A 157 14.74 -3.09 2.93
N ALA A 158 14.12 -4.11 2.30
CA ALA A 158 12.73 -4.43 2.60
C ALA A 158 12.56 -4.95 4.04
N GLN A 159 13.54 -5.71 4.53
CA GLN A 159 13.55 -6.24 5.89
C GLN A 159 13.71 -5.11 6.90
N ASP A 160 14.71 -4.27 6.72
CA ASP A 160 15.03 -3.18 7.64
C ASP A 160 13.89 -2.15 7.71
N MET A 161 13.25 -1.84 6.55
CA MET A 161 12.06 -0.98 6.52
C MET A 161 10.87 -1.59 7.26
N MET A 162 10.63 -2.90 7.07
CA MET A 162 9.56 -3.62 7.76
C MET A 162 9.78 -3.64 9.28
N GLU A 163 11.01 -3.89 9.73
CA GLU A 163 11.35 -3.90 11.16
C GLU A 163 11.11 -2.52 11.78
N LYS A 164 11.56 -1.44 11.14
CA LYS A 164 11.32 -0.07 11.60
C LYS A 164 9.83 0.27 11.64
N PHE A 165 9.07 -0.13 10.62
CA PHE A 165 7.62 0.04 10.56
C PHE A 165 6.89 -0.69 11.70
N LEU A 166 7.23 -1.96 11.94
CA LEU A 166 6.63 -2.76 13.02
C LEU A 166 7.02 -2.23 14.41
N ALA A 167 8.25 -1.74 14.57
CA ALA A 167 8.68 -1.09 15.81
C ALA A 167 7.85 0.16 16.11
N ALA A 168 7.62 1.03 15.12
CA ALA A 168 6.78 2.21 15.28
C ALA A 168 5.32 1.86 15.65
N MET A 169 4.77 0.80 15.06
CA MET A 169 3.45 0.30 15.46
C MET A 169 3.42 -0.16 16.92
N LYS A 170 4.45 -0.92 17.33
CA LYS A 170 4.57 -1.42 18.70
C LYS A 170 4.70 -0.30 19.73
N GLU A 171 5.50 0.73 19.43
CA GLU A 171 5.67 1.92 20.26
C GLU A 171 4.34 2.66 20.50
N ARG A 172 3.42 2.60 19.51
CA ARG A 172 2.05 3.14 19.62
C ARG A 172 1.05 2.18 20.26
N GLY A 173 1.54 1.10 20.88
CA GLY A 173 0.69 0.13 21.58
C GLY A 173 -0.14 -0.76 20.65
N ARG A 174 0.22 -0.85 19.35
CA ARG A 174 -0.45 -1.79 18.45
C ARG A 174 0.07 -3.20 18.73
N ARG A 175 -0.84 -4.17 18.63
CA ARG A 175 -0.56 -5.57 18.93
C ARG A 175 -0.60 -6.46 17.69
N LEU A 176 -1.23 -5.97 16.62
CA LEU A 176 -1.42 -6.76 15.40
C LEU A 176 -1.19 -5.89 14.15
N CYS A 177 -0.34 -6.37 13.26
CA CYS A 177 -0.18 -5.84 11.91
C CYS A 177 -0.88 -6.74 10.91
N LEU A 178 -1.76 -6.15 10.11
CA LEU A 178 -2.39 -6.80 8.96
C LEU A 178 -1.71 -6.35 7.67
N LEU A 179 -1.79 -7.18 6.64
CA LEU A 179 -1.40 -6.82 5.28
C LEU A 179 -2.17 -7.67 4.27
N SER A 180 -2.35 -7.14 3.08
CA SER A 180 -3.01 -7.85 1.99
C SER A 180 -2.06 -8.07 0.82
N VAL A 181 -2.16 -9.25 0.19
CA VAL A 181 -1.35 -9.60 -0.97
C VAL A 181 -2.18 -10.37 -2.00
N GLU A 182 -1.92 -10.13 -3.27
CA GLU A 182 -2.53 -10.92 -4.34
C GLU A 182 -2.06 -12.39 -4.29
N THR A 183 -2.96 -13.30 -4.56
CA THR A 183 -2.70 -14.76 -4.48
C THR A 183 -1.53 -15.19 -5.39
N ASN A 184 -1.36 -14.54 -6.54
CA ASN A 184 -0.32 -14.82 -7.52
C ASN A 184 1.03 -14.17 -7.20
N ASN A 185 1.11 -13.27 -6.21
CA ASN A 185 2.37 -12.63 -5.81
C ASN A 185 3.19 -13.55 -4.88
N LEU A 186 3.69 -14.66 -5.45
CA LEU A 186 4.44 -15.67 -4.73
C LEU A 186 5.70 -15.13 -4.04
N ARG A 187 6.33 -14.08 -4.62
CA ARG A 187 7.52 -13.47 -4.02
C ARG A 187 7.19 -12.75 -2.71
N ALA A 188 6.15 -11.93 -2.71
CA ALA A 188 5.72 -11.22 -1.51
C ALA A 188 5.23 -12.21 -0.43
N ARG A 189 4.46 -13.23 -0.82
CA ARG A 189 4.00 -14.27 0.10
C ARG A 189 5.16 -14.96 0.81
N ARG A 190 6.17 -15.45 0.05
CA ARG A 190 7.38 -16.09 0.61
C ARG A 190 8.18 -15.14 1.50
N TYR A 191 8.18 -13.84 1.17
CA TYR A 191 8.84 -12.83 2.00
C TYR A 191 8.12 -12.70 3.35
N TYR A 192 6.80 -12.54 3.36
CA TYR A 192 6.02 -12.42 4.59
C TYR A 192 6.08 -13.68 5.45
N GLU A 193 5.91 -14.85 4.86
CA GLU A 193 5.97 -16.15 5.57
C GLU A 193 7.34 -16.37 6.25
N ARG A 194 8.45 -16.04 5.57
CA ARG A 194 9.80 -16.10 6.17
C ARG A 194 9.99 -15.12 7.32
N ASN A 195 9.23 -14.02 7.35
CA ASN A 195 9.27 -13.02 8.41
C ASN A 195 8.25 -13.28 9.52
N GLY A 196 7.72 -14.50 9.61
CA GLY A 196 6.78 -14.90 10.65
C GLY A 196 5.43 -14.20 10.57
N VAL A 197 4.99 -13.84 9.35
CA VAL A 197 3.66 -13.32 9.09
C VAL A 197 2.76 -14.49 8.72
N GLU A 198 1.67 -14.68 9.44
CA GLU A 198 0.78 -15.84 9.30
C GLU A 198 -0.40 -15.53 8.38
N LEU A 199 -0.84 -16.51 7.60
CA LEU A 199 -2.04 -16.36 6.79
C LEU A 199 -3.27 -16.30 7.70
N TYR A 200 -4.03 -15.21 7.59
CA TYR A 200 -5.22 -14.96 8.38
C TYR A 200 -6.50 -15.38 7.65
N ARG A 201 -6.72 -14.85 6.46
CA ARG A 201 -7.94 -15.14 5.69
C ARG A 201 -7.68 -15.11 4.18
N LYS A 202 -8.57 -15.81 3.45
CA LYS A 202 -8.56 -15.88 1.99
C LYS A 202 -9.86 -15.32 1.44
N ARG A 203 -9.80 -14.65 0.30
CA ARG A 203 -10.96 -14.16 -0.41
C ARG A 203 -11.00 -14.78 -1.81
N GLY A 204 -11.97 -15.66 -2.05
CA GLY A 204 -12.44 -16.10 -3.36
C GLY A 204 -11.42 -16.22 -4.50
N GLY A 205 -10.16 -16.60 -4.21
CA GLY A 205 -9.12 -16.77 -5.22
C GLY A 205 -8.28 -15.51 -5.55
N GLU A 206 -8.69 -14.30 -5.17
CA GLU A 206 -8.04 -13.07 -5.62
C GLU A 206 -7.12 -12.42 -4.58
N GLY A 207 -7.37 -12.59 -3.29
CA GLY A 207 -6.63 -11.89 -2.23
C GLY A 207 -6.39 -12.75 -1.00
N LEU A 208 -5.24 -12.54 -0.38
CA LEU A 208 -4.85 -13.13 0.89
C LEU A 208 -4.59 -12.01 1.89
N THR A 209 -5.13 -12.14 3.09
CA THR A 209 -4.73 -11.28 4.21
C THR A 209 -3.85 -12.08 5.14
N TYR A 210 -2.72 -11.51 5.48
CA TYR A 210 -1.77 -12.04 6.45
C TYR A 210 -1.81 -11.18 7.71
N MET A 211 -1.34 -11.73 8.82
CA MET A 211 -1.24 -11.04 10.10
C MET A 211 0.08 -11.34 10.79
N LYS A 212 0.55 -10.39 11.59
CA LYS A 212 1.71 -10.55 12.46
C LYS A 212 1.41 -9.96 13.84
N LEU A 213 1.60 -10.75 14.88
CA LEU A 213 1.61 -10.28 16.26
C LEU A 213 2.90 -9.48 16.50
N LEU A 214 2.78 -8.33 17.20
CA LEU A 214 3.87 -7.38 17.46
C LEU A 214 4.48 -7.55 18.85
#